data_742983513a239351ebe1b8844901b30c
#
_entry.id   742983513a239351ebe1b8844901b30c
#
_cell.length_a   1.000
_cell.length_b   1.000
_cell.length_c   1.000
_cell.angle_alpha   90.00
_cell.angle_beta   90.00
_cell.angle_gamma   90.00
#
_symmetry.space_group_name_H-M   'P 1'
#
loop_
_entity.id
_entity.type
_entity.pdbx_description
1 polymer ?
#
loop_
_entity_poly.entity_id
_entity_poly.type
_entity_poly.pdbx_seq_one_letter_code
_entity_poly.pdbx_strand_id
1 'polypeptide(L)'
;MLTPEMVVNLDRHGIEIGAHTVSHPILTSLDDASAMQEIRDGKRELEELIGKPVTLFAYPNGKVDKDFDGRHVAMVREAGFQAAFTTAVGAITRRHDRYQLPRSRPWDETPFRFALRLLQWLARG
;
A
#
# COMPACT_ATOMS: atom_id res chain seq x y z
N MET A 1 10.18 2.11 -13.39
CA MET A 1 9.93 3.01 -12.24
C MET A 1 9.23 4.28 -12.74
N LEU A 2 8.27 4.80 -11.99
CA LEU A 2 7.55 6.02 -12.35
C LEU A 2 8.43 7.26 -12.14
N THR A 3 8.43 8.18 -13.10
CA THR A 3 9.06 9.49 -12.94
C THR A 3 8.13 10.42 -12.14
N PRO A 4 8.65 11.52 -11.55
CA PRO A 4 7.79 12.50 -10.89
C PRO A 4 6.68 13.04 -11.80
N GLU A 5 6.98 13.30 -13.08
CA GLU A 5 6.00 13.76 -14.05
C GLU A 5 4.90 12.74 -14.31
N MET A 6 5.23 11.46 -14.36
CA MET A 6 4.24 10.37 -14.49
C MET A 6 3.31 10.31 -13.30
N VAL A 7 3.84 10.47 -12.08
CA VAL A 7 3.03 10.49 -10.85
C VAL A 7 2.04 11.64 -10.86
N VAL A 8 2.51 12.85 -11.18
CA VAL A 8 1.63 14.03 -11.27
C VAL A 8 0.56 13.82 -12.34
N ASN A 9 0.93 13.24 -13.48
CA ASN A 9 0.00 12.98 -14.57
C ASN A 9 -1.09 11.97 -14.19
N LEU A 10 -0.71 10.89 -13.50
CA LEU A 10 -1.67 9.90 -12.97
C LEU A 10 -2.64 10.56 -11.99
N ASP A 11 -2.14 11.37 -11.07
CA ASP A 11 -2.97 12.10 -10.11
C ASP A 11 -3.97 13.01 -10.82
N ARG A 12 -3.54 13.77 -11.81
CA ARG A 12 -4.41 14.65 -12.60
C ARG A 12 -5.50 13.91 -13.36
N HIS A 13 -5.28 12.65 -13.70
CA HIS A 13 -6.25 11.80 -14.38
C HIS A 13 -7.13 10.97 -13.44
N GLY A 14 -7.13 11.30 -12.15
CA GLY A 14 -8.01 10.68 -11.17
C GLY A 14 -7.52 9.37 -10.59
N ILE A 15 -6.24 9.01 -10.77
CA ILE A 15 -5.65 7.84 -10.13
C ILE A 15 -5.18 8.21 -8.72
N GLU A 16 -5.66 7.50 -7.72
CA GLU A 16 -5.26 7.66 -6.33
C GLU A 16 -3.79 7.29 -6.15
N ILE A 17 -2.98 8.18 -5.58
CA ILE A 17 -1.57 7.95 -5.31
C ILE A 17 -1.39 7.50 -3.87
N GLY A 18 -0.76 6.35 -3.68
CA GLY A 18 -0.39 5.82 -2.36
C GLY A 18 1.12 5.81 -2.15
N ALA A 19 1.54 5.88 -0.90
CA ALA A 19 2.96 5.84 -0.53
C ALA A 19 3.46 4.40 -0.38
N HIS A 20 4.77 4.22 -0.62
CA HIS A 20 5.41 2.90 -0.60
C HIS A 20 6.87 3.01 -0.13
N THR A 21 7.13 3.87 0.87
CA THR A 21 8.46 4.29 1.35
C THR A 21 9.24 5.09 0.30
N VAL A 22 10.48 5.46 0.63
CA VAL A 22 11.36 6.19 -0.31
C VAL A 22 12.13 5.23 -1.21
N SER A 23 12.84 4.27 -0.60
CA SER A 23 13.78 3.40 -1.32
C SER A 23 13.35 1.93 -1.43
N HIS A 24 12.11 1.63 -1.06
CA HIS A 24 11.55 0.27 -1.10
C HIS A 24 12.33 -0.74 -0.24
N PRO A 25 12.68 -0.43 1.02
CA PRO A 25 13.36 -1.40 1.87
C PRO A 25 12.36 -2.42 2.42
N ILE A 26 12.87 -3.57 2.81
CA ILE A 26 12.09 -4.49 3.65
C ILE A 26 12.14 -3.91 5.07
N LEU A 27 10.99 -3.47 5.61
CA LEU A 27 10.95 -2.72 6.86
C LEU A 27 11.51 -3.50 8.05
N THR A 28 11.32 -4.81 8.10
CA THR A 28 11.89 -5.66 9.16
C THR A 28 13.42 -5.71 9.15
N SER A 29 14.06 -5.31 8.05
CA SER A 29 15.51 -5.24 7.97
C SER A 29 16.10 -3.95 8.53
N LEU A 30 15.26 -2.97 8.87
CA LEU A 30 15.65 -1.66 9.38
C LEU A 30 15.40 -1.55 10.88
N ASP A 31 16.16 -0.67 11.55
CA ASP A 31 15.81 -0.23 12.89
C ASP A 31 14.54 0.63 12.85
N ASP A 32 13.92 0.86 14.01
CA ASP A 32 12.64 1.56 14.09
C ASP A 32 12.76 3.02 13.60
N ALA A 33 13.84 3.70 13.91
CA ALA A 33 14.05 5.09 13.49
C ALA A 33 14.15 5.19 11.96
N SER A 34 14.94 4.30 11.33
CA SER A 34 15.10 4.26 9.88
C SER A 34 13.81 3.87 9.17
N ALA A 35 13.08 2.89 9.71
CA ALA A 35 11.78 2.48 9.17
C ALA A 35 10.78 3.63 9.21
N MET A 36 10.67 4.32 10.34
CA MET A 36 9.77 5.47 10.48
C MET A 36 10.14 6.61 9.52
N GLN A 37 11.43 6.87 9.34
CA GLN A 37 11.91 7.88 8.40
C GLN A 37 11.50 7.54 6.96
N GLU A 38 11.69 6.30 6.53
CA GLU A 38 11.28 5.83 5.20
C GLU A 38 9.77 6.02 4.97
N ILE A 39 8.97 5.72 5.97
CA ILE A 39 7.52 5.86 5.90
C ILE A 39 7.11 7.34 5.81
N ARG A 40 7.64 8.17 6.69
CA ARG A 40 7.31 9.61 6.74
C ARG A 40 7.81 10.37 5.52
N ASP A 41 9.05 10.13 5.13
CA ASP A 41 9.67 10.84 4.00
C ASP A 41 9.00 10.46 2.68
N GLY A 42 8.62 9.21 2.50
CA GLY A 42 7.87 8.78 1.34
C GLY A 42 6.52 9.49 1.22
N LYS A 43 5.80 9.62 2.33
CA LYS A 43 4.55 10.37 2.38
C LYS A 43 4.77 11.84 2.02
N ARG A 44 5.72 12.49 2.67
CA ARG A 44 6.01 13.91 2.48
C ARG A 44 6.42 14.23 1.03
N GLU A 45 7.33 13.45 0.47
CA GLU A 45 7.81 13.67 -0.90
C GLU A 45 6.67 13.58 -1.92
N LEU A 46 5.78 12.62 -1.78
CA LEU A 46 4.62 12.50 -2.66
C LEU A 46 3.63 13.65 -2.45
N GLU A 47 3.38 14.04 -1.20
CA GLU A 47 2.49 15.17 -0.90
C GLU A 47 3.01 16.48 -1.49
N GLU A 48 4.31 16.73 -1.41
CA GLU A 48 4.93 17.90 -2.05
C GLU A 48 4.78 17.85 -3.57
N LEU A 49 4.91 16.66 -4.15
CA LEU A 49 4.86 16.47 -5.60
C LEU A 49 3.46 16.70 -6.17
N ILE A 50 2.42 16.15 -5.52
CA ILE A 50 1.04 16.23 -6.04
C ILE A 50 0.21 17.37 -5.42
N GLY A 51 0.72 18.03 -4.37
CA GLY A 51 0.07 19.18 -3.74
C GLY A 51 -1.17 18.86 -2.91
N LYS A 52 -1.31 17.62 -2.46
CA LYS A 52 -2.44 17.18 -1.62
C LYS A 52 -2.04 16.04 -0.69
N PRO A 53 -2.84 15.75 0.37
CA PRO A 53 -2.53 14.65 1.28
C PRO A 53 -2.48 13.29 0.59
N VAL A 54 -1.49 12.48 0.99
CA VAL A 54 -1.39 11.06 0.60
C VAL A 54 -1.85 10.23 1.79
N THR A 55 -2.93 9.49 1.63
CA THR A 55 -3.64 8.84 2.73
C THR A 55 -3.49 7.32 2.76
N LEU A 56 -2.98 6.73 1.70
CA LEU A 56 -2.84 5.29 1.56
C LEU A 56 -1.38 4.88 1.53
N PHE A 57 -1.09 3.72 2.12
CA PHE A 57 0.25 3.14 2.17
C PHE A 57 0.23 1.67 1.74
N ALA A 58 1.31 1.20 1.14
CA ALA A 58 1.51 -0.22 0.88
C ALA A 58 2.88 -0.63 1.42
N TYR A 59 2.92 -1.73 2.16
CA TYR A 59 4.17 -2.26 2.72
C TYR A 59 5.04 -2.84 1.61
N PRO A 60 6.34 -2.46 1.52
CA PRO A 60 7.26 -3.07 0.56
C PRO A 60 7.33 -4.60 0.74
N ASN A 61 7.21 -5.33 -0.34
CA ASN A 61 6.98 -6.78 -0.42
C ASN A 61 5.69 -7.25 0.26
N GLY A 62 5.34 -6.71 1.39
CA GLY A 62 4.03 -6.75 2.02
C GLY A 62 3.55 -8.06 2.63
N LYS A 63 4.45 -9.01 2.91
CA LYS A 63 4.09 -10.25 3.63
C LYS A 63 4.05 -9.99 5.13
N VAL A 64 2.89 -10.27 5.73
CA VAL A 64 2.69 -10.11 7.18
C VAL A 64 3.68 -10.98 7.96
N ASP A 65 4.22 -10.41 9.04
CA ASP A 65 5.21 -11.03 9.94
C ASP A 65 6.56 -11.42 9.29
N LYS A 66 6.73 -11.15 8.01
CA LYS A 66 8.00 -11.36 7.30
C LYS A 66 8.64 -10.04 6.90
N ASP A 67 7.91 -9.24 6.13
CA ASP A 67 8.40 -7.97 5.56
C ASP A 67 8.07 -6.78 6.44
N PHE A 68 7.04 -6.91 7.26
CA PHE A 68 6.63 -5.94 8.27
C PHE A 68 5.93 -6.68 9.43
N ASP A 69 5.83 -6.02 10.58
CA ASP A 69 5.13 -6.54 11.75
C ASP A 69 4.31 -5.44 12.45
N GLY A 70 3.81 -5.73 13.66
CA GLY A 70 2.97 -4.78 14.40
C GLY A 70 3.63 -3.45 14.70
N ARG A 71 4.95 -3.38 14.80
CA ARG A 71 5.69 -2.12 15.00
C ARG A 71 5.50 -1.19 13.80
N HIS A 72 5.59 -1.73 12.61
CA HIS A 72 5.43 -0.98 11.34
C HIS A 72 3.98 -0.56 11.14
N VAL A 73 3.02 -1.39 11.52
CA VAL A 73 1.60 -1.03 11.52
C VAL A 73 1.35 0.21 12.39
N ALA A 74 1.94 0.24 13.60
CA ALA A 74 1.85 1.39 14.49
C ALA A 74 2.50 2.64 13.87
N MET A 75 3.65 2.49 13.21
CA MET A 75 4.36 3.58 12.52
C MET A 75 3.52 4.19 11.39
N VAL A 76 2.88 3.36 10.59
CA VAL A 76 2.01 3.80 9.49
C VAL A 76 0.82 4.58 10.02
N ARG A 77 0.21 4.10 11.10
CA ARG A 77 -0.88 4.82 11.80
C ARG A 77 -0.40 6.15 12.32
N GLU A 78 0.74 6.19 13.01
CA GLU A 78 1.33 7.40 13.58
C GLU A 78 1.72 8.42 12.50
N ALA A 79 2.17 7.95 11.33
CA ALA A 79 2.50 8.83 10.21
C ALA A 79 1.28 9.54 9.59
N GLY A 80 0.06 9.14 9.95
CA GLY A 80 -1.16 9.80 9.52
C GLY A 80 -1.83 9.20 8.29
N PHE A 81 -1.47 7.99 7.91
CA PHE A 81 -2.19 7.27 6.86
C PHE A 81 -3.57 6.80 7.35
N GLN A 82 -4.52 6.72 6.44
CA GLN A 82 -5.88 6.24 6.74
C GLN A 82 -6.02 4.73 6.58
N ALA A 83 -5.24 4.15 5.68
CA ALA A 83 -5.26 2.71 5.42
C ALA A 83 -3.93 2.24 4.84
N ALA A 84 -3.64 0.95 4.99
CA ALA A 84 -2.44 0.34 4.42
C ALA A 84 -2.73 -1.06 3.89
N PHE A 85 -2.01 -1.43 2.83
CA PHE A 85 -2.23 -2.66 2.07
C PHE A 85 -1.06 -3.62 2.20
N THR A 86 -1.40 -4.90 2.39
CA THR A 86 -0.46 -6.02 2.37
C THR A 86 -0.47 -6.70 1.01
N THR A 87 0.28 -7.77 0.84
CA THR A 87 0.20 -8.63 -0.33
C THR A 87 -0.71 -9.85 -0.14
N ALA A 88 -1.40 -9.94 0.99
CA ALA A 88 -2.41 -10.97 1.18
C ALA A 88 -3.50 -10.84 0.13
N VAL A 89 -3.89 -11.98 -0.45
CA VAL A 89 -4.89 -12.02 -1.52
C VAL A 89 -6.28 -12.12 -0.91
N GLY A 90 -7.21 -11.33 -1.41
CA GLY A 90 -8.60 -11.41 -1.00
C GLY A 90 -9.34 -10.10 -1.16
N ALA A 91 -10.64 -10.14 -0.82
CA ALA A 91 -11.49 -8.97 -0.77
C ALA A 91 -11.42 -8.32 0.62
N ILE A 92 -11.55 -7.01 0.65
CA ILE A 92 -11.61 -6.25 1.90
C ILE A 92 -12.97 -6.45 2.54
N THR A 93 -12.97 -6.82 3.81
CA THR A 93 -14.19 -6.94 4.62
C THR A 93 -14.08 -6.06 5.89
N ARG A 94 -15.19 -5.89 6.60
CA ARG A 94 -15.21 -5.12 7.85
C ARG A 94 -14.38 -5.77 8.97
N ARG A 95 -13.97 -7.03 8.82
CA ARG A 95 -13.15 -7.77 9.79
C ARG A 95 -11.67 -7.44 9.66
N HIS A 96 -11.24 -6.90 8.52
CA HIS A 96 -9.83 -6.58 8.32
C HIS A 96 -9.41 -5.33 9.12
N ASP A 97 -8.20 -5.37 9.68
CA ASP A 97 -7.53 -4.19 10.17
C ASP A 97 -7.29 -3.26 8.98
N ARG A 98 -7.74 -1.99 9.09
CA ARG A 98 -7.59 -1.00 8.02
C ARG A 98 -6.14 -0.70 7.66
N TYR A 99 -5.19 -1.07 8.51
CA TYR A 99 -3.75 -0.93 8.28
C TYR A 99 -3.08 -2.22 7.81
N GLN A 100 -3.85 -3.26 7.50
CA GLN A 100 -3.40 -4.55 6.98
C GLN A 100 -4.40 -5.12 5.97
N LEU A 101 -4.83 -4.30 5.04
CA LEU A 101 -5.85 -4.69 4.06
C LEU A 101 -5.27 -5.65 3.01
N PRO A 102 -6.02 -6.68 2.62
CA PRO A 102 -5.64 -7.52 1.50
C PRO A 102 -5.85 -6.79 0.17
N ARG A 103 -5.25 -7.30 -0.89
CA ARG A 103 -5.46 -6.78 -2.23
C ARG A 103 -5.55 -7.92 -3.24
N SER A 104 -6.23 -7.65 -4.35
CA SER A 104 -6.32 -8.57 -5.47
C SER A 104 -5.29 -8.22 -6.53
N ARG A 105 -4.78 -9.23 -7.21
CA ARG A 105 -3.90 -9.07 -8.36
C ARG A 105 -4.54 -9.73 -9.56
N PRO A 106 -4.89 -8.98 -10.60
CA PRO A 106 -5.45 -9.55 -11.82
C PRO A 106 -4.33 -10.14 -12.68
N TRP A 107 -4.09 -11.45 -12.53
CA TRP A 107 -3.18 -12.19 -13.39
C TRP A 107 -3.87 -12.75 -14.63
N ASP A 108 -5.20 -12.62 -14.71
CA ASP A 108 -6.00 -13.33 -15.67
C ASP A 108 -5.98 -12.64 -17.02
N GLU A 109 -5.79 -13.42 -18.08
CA GLU A 109 -5.71 -12.93 -19.44
C GLU A 109 -7.09 -12.63 -20.05
N THR A 110 -8.16 -13.16 -19.45
CA THR A 110 -9.51 -12.95 -19.95
C THR A 110 -10.41 -12.29 -18.90
N PRO A 111 -11.38 -11.44 -19.31
CA PRO A 111 -12.33 -10.83 -18.38
C PRO A 111 -13.15 -11.85 -17.61
N PHE A 112 -13.48 -12.98 -18.22
CA PHE A 112 -14.27 -14.04 -17.60
C PHE A 112 -13.53 -14.70 -16.44
N ARG A 113 -12.25 -15.06 -16.64
CA ARG A 113 -11.42 -15.64 -15.57
C ARG A 113 -11.20 -14.64 -14.42
N PHE A 114 -11.00 -13.39 -14.75
CA PHE A 114 -10.86 -12.34 -13.74
C PHE A 114 -12.15 -12.21 -12.91
N ALA A 115 -13.31 -12.21 -13.53
CA ALA A 115 -14.59 -12.14 -12.85
C ALA A 115 -14.82 -13.35 -11.92
N LEU A 116 -14.48 -14.57 -12.37
CA LEU A 116 -14.55 -15.77 -11.53
C LEU A 116 -13.63 -15.65 -10.31
N ARG A 117 -12.42 -15.14 -10.48
CA ARG A 117 -11.47 -14.94 -9.37
C ARG A 117 -12.00 -13.94 -8.37
N LEU A 118 -12.57 -12.83 -8.82
CA LEU A 118 -13.19 -11.84 -7.94
C LEU A 118 -14.31 -12.46 -7.10
N LEU A 119 -15.17 -13.28 -7.72
CA LEU A 119 -16.22 -13.97 -7.01
C LEU A 119 -15.69 -14.95 -5.97
N GLN A 120 -14.61 -15.66 -6.26
CA GLN A 120 -13.95 -16.56 -5.32
C GLN A 120 -13.40 -15.79 -4.12
N TRP A 121 -12.76 -14.65 -4.34
CA TRP A 121 -12.26 -13.81 -3.25
C TRP A 121 -13.39 -13.26 -2.38
N LEU A 122 -14.46 -12.81 -2.97
CA LEU A 122 -15.64 -12.32 -2.24
C LEU A 122 -16.27 -13.43 -1.39
N ALA A 123 -16.35 -14.65 -1.93
CA ALA A 123 -16.90 -15.79 -1.21
C ALA A 123 -16.02 -16.21 0.00
N ARG A 124 -14.71 -16.01 -0.09
CA ARG A 124 -13.76 -16.33 0.99
C ARG A 124 -13.65 -15.21 2.04
N GLY A 125 -13.96 -14.00 1.65
CA GLY A 125 -13.94 -12.82 2.53
C GLY A 125 -14.99 -12.88 3.62
#